data_43bdc3d866bf87b0492c8bc01faf7720
#
_entry.id   43bdc3d866bf87b0492c8bc01faf7720
#
_cell.length_a   1.000
_cell.length_b   1.000
_cell.length_c   1.000
_cell.angle_alpha   90.00
_cell.angle_beta   90.00
_cell.angle_gamma   90.00
#
_symmetry.space_group_name_H-M   'P 1'
#
loop_
_entity.id
_entity.type
_entity.pdbx_description
1 polymer ?
#
loop_
_entity_poly.entity_id
_entity_poly.type
_entity_poly.pdbx_seq_one_letter_code
_entity_poly.pdbx_strand_id
1 'polypeptide(L)' 'MTCHLTPKQLEVLHCLSQGMQNKQIASEMGVSLSTVKIHLNRIYMRLHVSNRLQALLWMNDNDLV' A
#
# COMPACT_ATOMS: atom_id res chain seq x y z
N MET A 1 0.60 1.55 16.85
CA MET A 1 0.37 0.11 16.59
C MET A 1 -0.08 -0.10 15.16
N THR A 2 0.49 -1.06 14.49
CA THR A 2 0.12 -1.33 13.10
C THR A 2 -1.21 -2.06 13.03
N CYS A 3 -2.04 -1.75 12.02
CA CYS A 3 -3.18 -2.57 11.69
C CYS A 3 -2.68 -3.94 11.26
N HIS A 4 -3.53 -4.94 11.31
CA HIS A 4 -3.15 -6.31 10.94
C HIS A 4 -3.01 -6.43 9.42
N LEU A 5 -1.90 -5.92 8.90
CA LEU A 5 -1.58 -6.01 7.49
C LEU A 5 -0.75 -7.27 7.22
N THR A 6 -1.04 -7.90 6.09
CA THR A 6 -0.25 -9.06 5.65
C THR A 6 1.13 -8.60 5.18
N PRO A 7 2.14 -9.51 5.11
CA PRO A 7 3.44 -9.15 4.55
C PRO A 7 3.35 -8.58 3.13
N LYS A 8 2.45 -9.10 2.31
CA LYS A 8 2.24 -8.57 0.95
C LYS A 8 1.69 -7.17 0.97
N GLN A 9 0.76 -6.89 1.88
CA GLN A 9 0.22 -5.54 2.04
C GLN A 9 1.29 -4.56 2.49
N LEU A 10 2.16 -4.99 3.41
CA LEU A 10 3.28 -4.15 3.85
C LEU A 10 4.25 -3.87 2.71
N GLU A 11 4.51 -4.85 1.85
CA GLU A 11 5.34 -4.64 0.66
C GLU A 11 4.74 -3.57 -0.26
N VAL A 12 3.42 -3.65 -0.50
CA VAL A 12 2.73 -2.66 -1.33
C VAL A 12 2.84 -1.27 -0.72
N LEU A 13 2.63 -1.16 0.59
CA LEU A 13 2.77 0.13 1.29
C LEU A 13 4.19 0.66 1.16
N HIS A 14 5.18 -0.19 1.31
CA HIS A 14 6.58 0.22 1.15
C HIS A 14 6.82 0.78 -0.24
N CYS A 15 6.30 0.12 -1.27
CA CYS A 15 6.41 0.62 -2.64
C CYS A 15 5.73 1.97 -2.81
N LEU A 16 4.56 2.15 -2.18
CA LEU A 16 3.89 3.46 -2.20
C LEU A 16 4.77 4.55 -1.59
N SER A 17 5.44 4.24 -0.48
CA SER A 17 6.30 5.21 0.19
C SER A 17 7.50 5.60 -0.67
N GLN A 18 7.90 4.74 -1.60
CA GLN A 18 8.98 5.02 -2.55
C GLN A 18 8.52 5.83 -3.76
N GLY A 19 7.24 6.19 -3.81
CA GLY A 19 6.70 6.96 -4.92
C GLY A 19 6.36 6.14 -6.16
N MET A 20 6.32 4.82 -6.05
CA MET A 20 6.02 3.96 -7.19
C MET A 20 4.58 4.08 -7.63
N GLN A 21 4.37 4.10 -8.94
CA GLN A 21 3.04 3.97 -9.52
C GLN A 21 2.58 2.51 -9.47
N ASN A 22 1.28 2.28 -9.57
CA ASN A 22 0.72 0.92 -9.49
C ASN A 22 1.38 -0.04 -10.49
N LYS A 23 1.67 0.43 -11.70
CA LYS A 23 2.32 -0.39 -12.72
C LYS A 23 3.72 -0.82 -12.27
N GLN A 24 4.44 0.08 -11.62
CA GLN A 24 5.78 -0.23 -11.09
C GLN A 24 5.70 -1.21 -9.93
N ILE A 25 4.69 -1.04 -9.06
CA ILE A 25 4.46 -1.96 -7.95
C ILE A 25 4.17 -3.35 -8.50
N ALA A 26 3.32 -3.45 -9.52
CA ALA A 26 2.99 -4.73 -10.15
C ALA A 26 4.25 -5.42 -10.66
N SER A 27 5.10 -4.67 -11.34
CA SER A 27 6.37 -5.19 -11.86
C SER A 27 7.29 -5.66 -10.73
N GLU A 28 7.42 -4.83 -9.70
CA GLU A 28 8.29 -5.13 -8.56
C GLU A 28 7.84 -6.38 -7.82
N MET A 29 6.55 -6.57 -7.68
CA MET A 29 6.00 -7.71 -6.95
C MET A 29 5.76 -8.94 -7.83
N GLY A 30 5.93 -8.81 -9.14
CA GLY A 30 5.69 -9.92 -10.07
C GLY A 30 4.24 -10.31 -10.18
N VAL A 31 3.33 -9.35 -10.09
CA VAL A 31 1.88 -9.59 -10.18
C VAL A 31 1.24 -8.66 -11.21
N SER A 32 -0.03 -8.90 -11.53
CA SER A 32 -0.74 -8.04 -12.47
C SER A 32 -1.13 -6.71 -11.84
N LEU A 33 -1.40 -5.72 -12.68
CA LEU A 33 -1.89 -4.43 -12.23
C LEU A 33 -3.21 -4.58 -11.48
N SER A 34 -4.09 -5.47 -11.96
CA SER A 34 -5.36 -5.74 -11.28
C SER A 34 -5.15 -6.25 -9.86
N THR A 35 -4.17 -7.10 -9.67
CA THR A 35 -3.83 -7.64 -8.34
C THR A 35 -3.35 -6.54 -7.42
N VAL A 36 -2.52 -5.61 -7.92
CA VAL A 36 -2.08 -4.46 -7.12
C VAL A 36 -3.27 -3.63 -6.67
N LYS A 37 -4.21 -3.37 -7.57
CA LYS A 37 -5.40 -2.59 -7.22
C LYS A 37 -6.23 -3.27 -6.14
N ILE A 38 -6.35 -4.59 -6.18
CA ILE A 38 -7.04 -5.36 -5.14
C ILE A 38 -6.31 -5.21 -3.81
N HIS A 39 -5.00 -5.35 -3.80
CA HIS A 39 -4.21 -5.16 -2.58
C HIS A 39 -4.40 -3.76 -2.01
N LEU A 40 -4.36 -2.74 -2.86
CA LEU A 40 -4.53 -1.35 -2.42
C LEU A 40 -5.91 -1.12 -1.81
N ASN A 41 -6.96 -1.64 -2.44
CA ASN A 41 -8.31 -1.49 -1.89
C ASN A 41 -8.42 -2.11 -0.50
N ARG A 42 -7.85 -3.29 -0.32
CA ARG A 42 -7.86 -3.96 0.98
C ARG A 42 -7.07 -3.19 2.02
N ILE A 43 -5.91 -2.64 1.62
CA ILE A 43 -5.09 -1.82 2.50
C ILE A 43 -5.87 -0.58 2.94
N TYR A 44 -6.47 0.13 1.98
CA TYR A 44 -7.24 1.34 2.30
C TYR A 44 -8.37 1.03 3.27
N MET A 45 -9.06 -0.10 3.10
CA MET A 45 -10.11 -0.51 4.03
C MET A 45 -9.55 -0.79 5.42
N ARG A 46 -8.40 -1.46 5.50
CA ARG A 46 -7.77 -1.78 6.79
C ARG A 46 -7.31 -0.54 7.53
N LEU A 47 -6.79 0.44 6.79
CA LEU A 47 -6.28 1.68 7.38
C LEU A 47 -7.36 2.73 7.59
N HIS A 48 -8.59 2.46 7.14
CA HIS A 48 -9.70 3.43 7.18
C HIS A 48 -9.35 4.71 6.43
N VAL A 49 -8.71 4.56 5.28
CA VAL A 49 -8.37 5.68 4.40
C VAL A 49 -9.07 5.49 3.05
N SER A 50 -9.17 6.58 2.28
CA SER A 50 -9.94 6.58 1.04
C SER A 50 -9.09 6.60 -0.22
N ASN A 51 -7.83 6.96 -0.13
CA ASN A 51 -6.99 7.12 -1.31
C ASN A 51 -5.51 7.03 -0.94
N ARG A 52 -4.68 7.11 -1.99
CA ARG A 52 -3.23 6.98 -1.86
C ARG A 52 -2.63 8.03 -0.94
N LEU A 53 -3.06 9.28 -1.09
CA LEU A 53 -2.52 10.37 -0.27
C LEU A 53 -2.79 10.11 1.20
N GLN A 54 -4.02 9.72 1.53
CA GLN A 54 -4.38 9.42 2.92
C GLN A 54 -3.58 8.25 3.45
N ALA A 55 -3.31 7.23 2.63
CA ALA A 55 -2.50 6.09 3.03
C ALA A 55 -1.07 6.53 3.35
N LEU A 56 -0.50 7.41 2.54
CA LEU A 56 0.86 7.92 2.79
C LEU A 56 0.92 8.76 4.06
N LEU A 57 -0.10 9.57 4.30
CA LEU A 57 -0.19 10.36 5.53
C LEU A 57 -0.31 9.43 6.75
N TRP A 58 -1.12 8.37 6.64
CA TRP A 58 -1.25 7.38 7.69
C TRP A 58 0.11 6.73 8.00
N MET A 59 0.86 6.35 6.97
CA MET A 59 2.18 5.76 7.14
C MET A 59 3.14 6.69 7.86
N ASN A 60 3.12 7.96 7.50
CA ASN A 60 3.95 8.97 8.16
C ASN A 60 3.60 9.10 9.63
N ASP A 61 2.30 9.16 9.93
CA ASP A 61 1.83 9.29 11.31
C ASP A 61 2.17 8.07 12.17
N ASN A 62 2.34 6.91 11.54
CA ASN A 62 2.61 5.65 12.25
C ASN A 62 4.06 5.17 12.06
N ASP A 63 4.93 6.05 11.59
CA ASP A 63 6.37 5.79 11.43
C ASP A 63 6.67 4.57 10.55
N LEU A 64 5.92 4.40 9.47
CA LEU A 64 6.15 3.30 8.51
C LEU A 64 6.89 3.75 7.25
N VAL A 65 7.30 5.00 7.17
CA VAL A 65 8.09 5.52 6.05
C VAL A 65 9.50 5.86 6.47
#